data_2ffd715071513baf0991b065d2a95290
#
_entry.id   2ffd715071513baf0991b065d2a95290
#
_cell.length_a   1.000
_cell.length_b   1.000
_cell.length_c   1.000
_cell.angle_alpha   90.00
_cell.angle_beta   90.00
_cell.angle_gamma   90.00
#
_symmetry.space_group_name_H-M   'P 1'
#
loop_
_entity.id
_entity.type
_entity.pdbx_description
1 polymer ?
#
loop_
_entity_poly.entity_id
_entity_poly.type
_entity_poly.pdbx_seq_one_letter_code
_entity_poly.pdbx_strand_id
1 'polypeptide(L)'
;MNSFKIVLLCLSILTVSCKNNSDGKIETEVSSVAQAHAHGDEEIQLNQGQKWKVDAEMLSIIRTMENDVASFKGSELAEYISLSEKLKNNIDLLTSNCTMKGQAHDELHKWLLP
;
A
#
# COMPACT_ATOMS: atom_id res chain seq x y z
N MET A 1 -7.15 -49.71 -33.28
CA MET A 1 -6.50 -50.94 -32.71
C MET A 1 -5.30 -50.50 -31.92
N ASN A 2 -5.34 -50.87 -30.64
CA ASN A 2 -4.21 -51.02 -29.69
C ASN A 2 -3.51 -49.74 -29.23
N SER A 3 -3.31 -49.50 -28.01
CA SER A 3 -3.54 -50.20 -26.72
C SER A 3 -3.15 -49.23 -25.64
N PHE A 4 -4.03 -49.01 -24.81
CA PHE A 4 -4.01 -48.86 -23.37
C PHE A 4 -2.68 -49.34 -22.74
N LYS A 5 -1.91 -48.44 -22.15
CA LYS A 5 -1.04 -48.76 -21.02
C LYS A 5 -1.08 -47.65 -19.99
N ILE A 6 -1.90 -47.89 -19.03
CA ILE A 6 -1.91 -47.26 -17.71
C ILE A 6 -0.59 -47.64 -17.05
N VAL A 7 0.21 -46.64 -16.68
CA VAL A 7 1.23 -46.82 -15.65
C VAL A 7 0.92 -45.93 -14.51
N LEU A 8 0.37 -46.58 -13.53
CA LEU A 8 0.17 -46.11 -12.16
C LEU A 8 1.56 -46.05 -11.50
N LEU A 9 2.04 -44.87 -11.14
CA LEU A 9 3.21 -44.78 -10.25
C LEU A 9 2.99 -43.84 -9.12
N CYS A 10 2.82 -44.41 -7.96
CA CYS A 10 2.90 -44.04 -6.56
C CYS A 10 3.55 -42.65 -6.29
N LEU A 11 2.80 -41.74 -5.76
CA LEU A 11 2.62 -41.27 -4.41
C LEU A 11 3.87 -41.40 -3.51
N SER A 12 4.62 -40.32 -3.38
CA SER A 12 5.56 -40.14 -2.28
C SER A 12 5.38 -38.74 -1.72
N ILE A 13 4.61 -38.66 -0.65
CA ILE A 13 4.42 -37.49 0.19
C ILE A 13 5.66 -37.37 1.07
N LEU A 14 6.53 -36.41 0.81
CA LEU A 14 7.59 -36.00 1.73
C LEU A 14 7.15 -34.74 2.46
N THR A 15 6.61 -34.92 3.65
CA THR A 15 6.41 -33.87 4.63
C THR A 15 7.77 -33.49 5.22
N VAL A 16 8.33 -32.38 4.80
CA VAL A 16 9.46 -31.78 5.50
C VAL A 16 8.91 -30.81 6.53
N SER A 17 8.81 -31.30 7.76
CA SER A 17 8.60 -30.49 8.95
C SER A 17 9.94 -29.89 9.36
N CYS A 18 10.20 -28.64 9.02
CA CYS A 18 11.32 -27.90 9.59
C CYS A 18 10.90 -27.26 10.91
N LYS A 19 11.21 -27.96 11.99
CA LYS A 19 11.22 -27.45 13.33
C LYS A 19 12.61 -26.88 13.59
N ASN A 20 12.76 -25.56 13.52
CA ASN A 20 14.01 -24.89 13.88
C ASN A 20 13.87 -24.29 15.27
N ASN A 21 14.42 -24.99 16.24
CA ASN A 21 14.96 -24.40 17.44
C ASN A 21 16.43 -24.11 17.16
N SER A 22 16.82 -22.88 17.30
CA SER A 22 18.22 -22.51 17.56
C SER A 22 18.28 -21.17 18.23
N ASP A 23 18.60 -21.20 19.51
CA ASP A 23 19.19 -20.10 20.24
C ASP A 23 20.43 -19.61 19.52
N GLY A 24 20.48 -18.31 19.25
CA GLY A 24 21.61 -17.65 18.64
C GLY A 24 21.47 -16.14 18.75
N LYS A 25 21.85 -15.62 19.91
CA LYS A 25 21.99 -14.21 20.23
C LYS A 25 22.92 -13.54 19.23
N ILE A 26 22.39 -12.68 18.37
CA ILE A 26 23.17 -11.62 17.72
C ILE A 26 22.33 -10.34 17.81
N GLU A 27 22.74 -9.50 18.73
CA GLU A 27 22.33 -8.11 18.80
C GLU A 27 22.90 -7.38 17.58
N THR A 28 22.04 -6.94 16.71
CA THR A 28 22.34 -5.84 15.81
C THR A 28 21.07 -5.00 15.76
N GLU A 29 21.12 -3.92 16.50
CA GLU A 29 20.11 -2.87 16.47
C GLU A 29 20.06 -2.28 15.07
N VAL A 30 19.02 -2.60 14.32
CA VAL A 30 18.52 -1.74 13.26
C VAL A 30 17.11 -1.36 13.68
N SER A 31 17.06 -0.30 14.48
CA SER A 31 15.82 0.39 14.79
C SER A 31 15.32 1.05 13.50
N SER A 32 14.63 0.29 12.69
CA SER A 32 13.72 0.80 11.68
C SER A 32 12.32 0.54 12.20
N VAL A 33 11.82 1.49 12.96
CA VAL A 33 10.42 1.51 13.37
C VAL A 33 9.60 1.84 12.14
N ALA A 34 9.35 0.83 11.33
CA ALA A 34 8.17 0.85 10.48
C ALA A 34 6.99 0.66 11.44
N GLN A 35 6.46 1.75 11.97
CA GLN A 35 5.13 1.73 12.55
C GLN A 35 4.18 1.35 11.43
N ALA A 36 3.85 0.07 11.37
CA ALA A 36 2.69 -0.38 10.65
C ALA A 36 1.49 0.27 11.33
N HIS A 37 1.03 1.38 10.77
CA HIS A 37 -0.26 1.92 11.11
C HIS A 37 -1.28 0.88 10.64
N ALA A 38 -1.77 0.08 11.58
CA ALA A 38 -2.92 -0.78 11.37
C ALA A 38 -4.14 0.15 11.24
N HIS A 39 -4.30 0.74 10.08
CA HIS A 39 -5.58 1.30 9.68
C HIS A 39 -6.44 0.10 9.33
N GLY A 40 -7.25 -0.35 10.30
CA GLY A 40 -8.29 -1.33 10.06
C GLY A 40 -9.21 -0.81 8.95
N ASP A 41 -10.01 -1.69 8.36
CA ASP A 41 -11.01 -1.43 7.30
C ASP A 41 -12.10 -0.44 7.75
N GLU A 42 -11.69 0.69 8.34
CA GLU A 42 -12.61 1.74 8.77
C GLU A 42 -13.07 2.54 7.55
N GLU A 43 -14.36 2.47 7.27
CA GLU A 43 -14.99 3.28 6.23
C GLU A 43 -14.85 4.77 6.51
N ILE A 44 -14.61 5.54 5.44
CA ILE A 44 -14.58 7.01 5.51
C ILE A 44 -15.97 7.52 5.86
N GLN A 45 -16.07 8.28 6.92
CA GLN A 45 -17.31 8.89 7.39
C GLN A 45 -17.57 10.21 6.66
N LEU A 46 -18.83 10.46 6.31
CA LEU A 46 -19.24 11.75 5.76
C LEU A 46 -19.54 12.76 6.88
N ASN A 47 -19.36 14.04 6.59
CA ASN A 47 -19.75 15.13 7.49
C ASN A 47 -21.27 15.33 7.40
N GLN A 48 -22.02 14.66 8.25
CA GLN A 48 -23.50 14.71 8.25
C GLN A 48 -24.11 14.45 6.86
N GLY A 49 -23.57 13.45 6.15
CA GLY A 49 -23.99 13.13 4.78
C GLY A 49 -23.37 14.01 3.68
N GLN A 50 -22.57 14.99 4.02
CA GLN A 50 -21.85 15.87 3.11
C GLN A 50 -20.39 15.45 2.96
N LYS A 51 -19.76 15.86 1.86
CA LYS A 51 -18.30 15.73 1.70
C LYS A 51 -17.57 16.64 2.67
N TRP A 52 -16.44 16.16 3.18
CA TRP A 52 -15.53 17.01 3.96
C TRP A 52 -14.93 18.12 3.09
N LYS A 53 -14.76 19.29 3.70
CA LYS A 53 -14.05 20.40 3.06
C LYS A 53 -12.56 20.23 3.31
N VAL A 54 -11.78 20.31 2.26
CA VAL A 54 -10.31 20.38 2.32
C VAL A 54 -9.84 21.78 1.96
N ASP A 55 -8.65 22.14 2.42
CA ASP A 55 -8.03 23.40 2.09
C ASP A 55 -7.75 23.52 0.59
N ALA A 56 -7.79 24.75 0.05
CA ALA A 56 -7.60 24.98 -1.39
C ALA A 56 -6.24 24.52 -1.87
N GLU A 57 -5.20 24.67 -1.05
CA GLU A 57 -3.85 24.21 -1.36
C GLU A 57 -3.77 22.70 -1.45
N MET A 58 -4.31 21.99 -0.47
CA MET A 58 -4.41 20.53 -0.47
C MET A 58 -5.21 20.03 -1.67
N LEU A 59 -6.34 20.67 -1.98
CA LEU A 59 -7.15 20.33 -3.15
C LEU A 59 -6.36 20.50 -4.46
N SER A 60 -5.53 21.53 -4.57
CA SER A 60 -4.66 21.74 -5.72
C SER A 60 -3.66 20.60 -5.91
N ILE A 61 -3.03 20.12 -4.82
CA ILE A 61 -2.10 18.98 -4.85
C ILE A 61 -2.84 17.70 -5.28
N ILE A 62 -4.00 17.43 -4.70
CA ILE A 62 -4.83 16.27 -5.06
C ILE A 62 -5.20 16.29 -6.56
N ARG A 63 -5.59 17.46 -7.10
CA ARG A 63 -5.90 17.61 -8.52
C ARG A 63 -4.67 17.42 -9.41
N THR A 64 -3.50 17.80 -8.95
CA THR A 64 -2.24 17.54 -9.66
C THR A 64 -1.98 16.04 -9.77
N MET A 65 -2.12 15.28 -8.67
CA MET A 65 -1.98 13.82 -8.68
C MET A 65 -3.03 13.16 -9.59
N GLU A 66 -4.27 13.61 -9.53
CA GLU A 66 -5.35 13.12 -10.41
C GLU A 66 -4.98 13.30 -11.89
N ASN A 67 -4.48 14.47 -12.27
CA ASN A 67 -4.05 14.76 -13.63
C ASN A 67 -2.84 13.91 -14.05
N ASP A 68 -1.85 13.76 -13.17
CA ASP A 68 -0.66 12.93 -13.44
C ASP A 68 -1.06 11.48 -13.74
N VAL A 69 -1.97 10.90 -12.96
CA VAL A 69 -2.49 9.55 -13.18
C VAL A 69 -3.35 9.48 -14.44
N ALA A 70 -4.29 10.41 -14.63
CA ALA A 70 -5.22 10.39 -15.76
C ALA A 70 -4.52 10.60 -17.12
N SER A 71 -3.44 11.39 -17.14
CA SER A 71 -2.66 11.65 -18.34
C SER A 71 -1.56 10.64 -18.63
N PHE A 72 -1.28 9.75 -17.67
CA PHE A 72 -0.21 8.76 -17.81
C PHE A 72 -0.50 7.78 -18.95
N LYS A 73 0.49 7.61 -19.83
CA LYS A 73 0.43 6.73 -21.01
C LYS A 73 1.66 5.82 -21.09
N GLY A 74 2.46 5.79 -20.03
CA GLY A 74 3.68 5.00 -20.00
C GLY A 74 3.41 3.50 -20.05
N SER A 75 4.36 2.76 -20.62
CA SER A 75 4.36 1.30 -20.71
C SER A 75 5.63 0.68 -20.14
N GLU A 76 6.67 1.48 -19.99
CA GLU A 76 7.99 1.03 -19.52
C GLU A 76 8.12 1.22 -18.00
N LEU A 77 8.85 0.31 -17.35
CA LEU A 77 9.06 0.34 -15.90
C LEU A 77 9.60 1.70 -15.41
N ALA A 78 10.52 2.30 -16.15
CA ALA A 78 11.10 3.59 -15.79
C ALA A 78 10.05 4.72 -15.75
N GLU A 79 9.04 4.66 -16.59
CA GLU A 79 7.94 5.63 -16.62
C GLU A 79 7.02 5.46 -15.40
N TYR A 80 6.74 4.22 -15.00
CA TYR A 80 6.00 3.94 -13.76
C TYR A 80 6.78 4.41 -12.52
N ILE A 81 8.09 4.19 -12.48
CA ILE A 81 8.95 4.69 -11.39
C ILE A 81 8.86 6.23 -11.34
N SER A 82 8.99 6.92 -12.48
CA SER A 82 8.88 8.37 -12.53
C SER A 82 7.52 8.89 -12.05
N LEU A 83 6.42 8.21 -12.42
CA LEU A 83 5.08 8.56 -11.92
C LEU A 83 4.99 8.34 -10.41
N SER A 84 5.49 7.22 -9.90
CA SER A 84 5.45 6.91 -8.47
C SER A 84 6.21 7.94 -7.64
N GLU A 85 7.37 8.40 -8.11
CA GLU A 85 8.15 9.47 -7.46
C GLU A 85 7.38 10.80 -7.42
N LYS A 86 6.70 11.16 -8.51
CA LYS A 86 5.85 12.37 -8.53
C LYS A 86 4.71 12.27 -7.52
N LEU A 87 4.01 11.13 -7.50
CA LEU A 87 2.91 10.91 -6.56
C LEU A 87 3.40 10.94 -5.12
N LYS A 88 4.54 10.28 -4.83
CA LYS A 88 5.16 10.33 -3.52
C LYS A 88 5.49 11.74 -3.08
N ASN A 89 6.12 12.54 -3.93
CA ASN A 89 6.45 13.93 -3.62
C ASN A 89 5.19 14.77 -3.34
N ASN A 90 4.11 14.55 -4.10
CA ASN A 90 2.84 15.23 -3.86
C ASN A 90 2.18 14.79 -2.54
N ILE A 91 2.30 13.51 -2.16
CA ILE A 91 1.83 13.01 -0.86
C ILE A 91 2.64 13.64 0.27
N ASP A 92 3.96 13.72 0.14
CA ASP A 92 4.83 14.38 1.13
C ASP A 92 4.47 15.88 1.29
N LEU A 93 4.16 16.58 0.20
CA LEU A 93 3.67 17.96 0.25
C LEU A 93 2.29 18.05 0.92
N LEU A 94 1.37 17.13 0.60
CA LEU A 94 0.04 17.09 1.16
C LEU A 94 0.07 16.91 2.68
N THR A 95 0.90 15.99 3.16
CA THR A 95 1.05 15.70 4.59
C THR A 95 1.75 16.83 5.35
N SER A 96 2.79 17.44 4.76
CA SER A 96 3.55 18.53 5.41
C SER A 96 2.77 19.86 5.46
N ASN A 97 1.88 20.11 4.50
CA ASN A 97 1.08 21.35 4.43
C ASN A 97 -0.35 21.17 4.99
N CYS A 98 -0.65 20.04 5.61
CA CYS A 98 -1.98 19.79 6.14
C CYS A 98 -2.29 20.72 7.33
N THR A 99 -3.26 21.60 7.17
CA THR A 99 -3.76 22.48 8.23
C THR A 99 -5.09 22.00 8.84
N MET A 100 -5.64 20.91 8.31
CA MET A 100 -6.88 20.31 8.79
C MET A 100 -6.75 19.78 10.21
N LYS A 101 -7.86 19.75 10.95
CA LYS A 101 -7.92 19.28 12.34
C LYS A 101 -9.22 18.53 12.61
N GLY A 102 -9.22 17.73 13.68
CA GLY A 102 -10.40 16.99 14.13
C GLY A 102 -10.85 15.94 13.13
N GLN A 103 -12.13 15.60 13.16
CA GLN A 103 -12.67 14.48 12.38
C GLN A 103 -12.37 14.57 10.87
N ALA A 104 -12.39 15.76 10.28
CA ALA A 104 -12.03 15.94 8.86
C ALA A 104 -10.59 15.51 8.55
N HIS A 105 -9.67 15.78 9.48
CA HIS A 105 -8.28 15.34 9.38
C HIS A 105 -8.16 13.83 9.54
N ASP A 106 -8.86 13.26 10.50
CA ASP A 106 -8.85 11.82 10.75
C ASP A 106 -9.40 11.03 9.55
N GLU A 107 -10.48 11.52 8.93
CA GLU A 107 -11.04 10.91 7.73
C GLU A 107 -10.11 11.04 6.49
N LEU A 108 -9.37 12.15 6.38
CA LEU A 108 -8.34 12.31 5.35
C LEU A 108 -7.22 11.27 5.54
N HIS A 109 -6.79 11.03 6.76
CA HIS A 109 -5.74 10.04 7.04
C HIS A 109 -6.16 8.62 6.68
N LYS A 110 -7.42 8.23 6.90
CA LYS A 110 -7.93 6.93 6.48
C LYS A 110 -7.83 6.71 4.96
N TRP A 111 -7.99 7.78 4.19
CA TRP A 111 -7.86 7.72 2.73
C TRP A 111 -6.40 7.77 2.26
N LEU A 112 -5.59 8.61 2.90
CA LEU A 112 -4.24 8.93 2.42
C LEU A 112 -3.19 7.90 2.84
N LEU A 113 -3.39 7.26 4.00
CA LEU A 113 -2.45 6.34 4.63
C LEU A 113 -3.15 5.01 4.97
N PRO A 114 -3.65 4.28 3.97
CA PRO A 114 -4.34 3.01 4.18
C PRO A 114 -3.41 1.89 4.71
#